data_acf81c8f7dece0df8696364731c72b6f
#
_entry.id   acf81c8f7dece0df8696364731c72b6f
#
_cell.length_a   1.000
_cell.length_b   1.000
_cell.length_c   1.000
_cell.angle_alpha   90.00
_cell.angle_beta   90.00
_cell.angle_gamma   90.00
#
_symmetry.space_group_name_H-M   'P 1'
#
loop_
_entity.id
_entity.type
_entity.pdbx_description
1 polymer ?
#
loop_
_entity_poly.entity_id
_entity_poly.type
_entity_poly.pdbx_seq_one_letter_code
_entity_poly.pdbx_strand_id
1 'polypeptide(L)'
;VSNDNWLTPKEITKLQGMPTSIQGVHKKAKKENWLSRKHEGVRGPGVEYLIPGLHALAEPRVAYQNDQTDINQFMNEFVLIPGYSVQVSAGHGSTAMEGMEPSRFLAYRKKWLKYRGFGEKDLVIVWAKGDSMEPTIHNNDTLVINTSRKKPLDGQIFVIRFEDSLWVKRVQIRANSWVLISDNALYPPIEIKHEEQSNFEIVGQVVNISKDIGD
;
A
#
# COMPACT_ATOMS: atom_id res chain seq x y z
N VAL A 1 -20.81 -26.49 -16.26
CA VAL A 1 -20.24 -27.85 -16.26
C VAL A 1 -19.79 -28.11 -14.85
N SER A 2 -20.57 -28.89 -14.08
CA SER A 2 -20.30 -29.24 -12.68
C SER A 2 -19.06 -30.13 -12.65
N ASN A 3 -17.98 -29.60 -12.07
CA ASN A 3 -16.81 -30.38 -11.76
C ASN A 3 -17.09 -31.12 -10.43
N ASP A 4 -17.88 -32.19 -10.50
CA ASP A 4 -18.09 -33.09 -9.36
C ASP A 4 -16.77 -33.82 -9.11
N ASN A 5 -16.08 -33.48 -8.04
CA ASN A 5 -14.79 -34.08 -7.64
C ASN A 5 -15.00 -35.51 -7.10
N TRP A 6 -15.23 -36.46 -8.00
CA TRP A 6 -15.23 -37.87 -7.69
C TRP A 6 -13.79 -38.37 -7.59
N LEU A 7 -13.45 -38.99 -6.46
CA LEU A 7 -12.09 -39.45 -6.18
C LEU A 7 -12.07 -40.96 -5.96
N THR A 8 -11.04 -41.60 -6.49
CA THR A 8 -10.77 -43.00 -6.20
C THR A 8 -10.24 -43.15 -4.76
N PRO A 9 -10.41 -44.33 -4.13
CA PRO A 9 -9.85 -44.57 -2.78
C PRO A 9 -8.37 -44.32 -2.68
N LYS A 10 -7.60 -44.55 -3.77
CA LYS A 10 -6.15 -44.30 -3.84
C LYS A 10 -5.81 -42.79 -3.84
N GLU A 11 -6.65 -41.97 -4.45
CA GLU A 11 -6.49 -40.52 -4.42
C GLU A 11 -6.84 -39.96 -3.04
N ILE A 12 -7.90 -40.52 -2.44
CA ILE A 12 -8.35 -40.11 -1.09
C ILE A 12 -7.30 -40.40 -0.03
N THR A 13 -6.52 -41.49 -0.14
CA THR A 13 -5.45 -41.77 0.82
C THR A 13 -4.32 -40.73 0.83
N LYS A 14 -4.23 -39.86 -0.20
CA LYS A 14 -3.24 -38.79 -0.30
C LYS A 14 -3.71 -37.47 0.32
N LEU A 15 -4.99 -37.39 0.65
CA LEU A 15 -5.56 -36.16 1.22
C LEU A 15 -5.27 -36.07 2.73
N GLN A 16 -4.92 -34.89 3.17
CA GLN A 16 -4.65 -34.63 4.59
C GLN A 16 -5.90 -34.84 5.45
N GLY A 17 -5.78 -35.59 6.55
CA GLY A 17 -6.89 -35.89 7.43
C GLY A 17 -7.75 -37.08 6.98
N MET A 18 -7.36 -37.80 5.89
CA MET A 18 -8.02 -38.99 5.40
C MET A 18 -7.22 -40.26 5.78
N PRO A 19 -7.88 -41.42 5.80
CA PRO A 19 -7.20 -42.70 6.08
C PRO A 19 -6.10 -42.95 5.04
N THR A 20 -4.95 -43.44 5.50
CA THR A 20 -3.77 -43.73 4.66
C THR A 20 -3.88 -45.08 3.93
N SER A 21 -4.94 -45.86 4.17
CA SER A 21 -5.17 -47.12 3.51
C SER A 21 -6.51 -47.17 2.76
N ILE A 22 -6.56 -47.87 1.63
CA ILE A 22 -7.77 -48.07 0.83
C ILE A 22 -8.92 -48.65 1.66
N GLN A 23 -8.62 -49.62 2.52
CA GLN A 23 -9.61 -50.24 3.41
C GLN A 23 -10.14 -49.21 4.43
N GLY A 24 -9.29 -48.35 4.94
CA GLY A 24 -9.67 -47.25 5.82
C GLY A 24 -10.61 -46.24 5.13
N VAL A 25 -10.34 -45.92 3.86
CA VAL A 25 -11.22 -45.06 3.04
C VAL A 25 -12.60 -45.68 2.88
N HIS A 26 -12.70 -46.96 2.49
CA HIS A 26 -13.97 -47.64 2.36
C HIS A 26 -14.77 -47.68 3.67
N LYS A 27 -14.08 -47.94 4.81
CA LYS A 27 -14.71 -47.96 6.13
C LYS A 27 -15.25 -46.56 6.51
N LYS A 28 -14.48 -45.51 6.25
CA LYS A 28 -14.89 -44.15 6.50
C LYS A 28 -16.05 -43.72 5.59
N ALA A 29 -15.96 -44.01 4.31
CA ALA A 29 -17.02 -43.73 3.33
C ALA A 29 -18.34 -44.34 3.73
N LYS A 30 -18.33 -45.61 4.20
CA LYS A 30 -19.52 -46.31 4.71
C LYS A 30 -20.06 -45.70 6.01
N LYS A 31 -19.17 -45.31 6.92
CA LYS A 31 -19.55 -44.70 8.20
C LYS A 31 -20.19 -43.31 8.01
N GLU A 32 -19.68 -42.54 7.06
CA GLU A 32 -20.10 -41.16 6.81
C GLU A 32 -21.11 -41.04 5.64
N ASN A 33 -21.59 -42.17 5.11
CA ASN A 33 -22.57 -42.25 4.00
C ASN A 33 -22.14 -41.42 2.77
N TRP A 34 -20.89 -41.57 2.33
CA TRP A 34 -20.45 -40.88 1.12
C TRP A 34 -21.13 -41.45 -0.13
N LEU A 35 -21.46 -40.57 -1.08
CA LEU A 35 -21.97 -41.02 -2.37
C LEU A 35 -20.86 -41.77 -3.11
N SER A 36 -21.22 -42.89 -3.74
CA SER A 36 -20.30 -43.72 -4.50
C SER A 36 -20.83 -43.99 -5.89
N ARG A 37 -19.94 -44.08 -6.87
CA ARG A 37 -20.24 -44.51 -8.24
C ARG A 37 -19.18 -45.48 -8.73
N LYS A 38 -19.50 -46.19 -9.80
CA LYS A 38 -18.53 -47.08 -10.48
C LYS A 38 -17.56 -46.19 -11.28
N HIS A 39 -16.27 -46.46 -11.12
CA HIS A 39 -15.24 -45.78 -11.92
C HIS A 39 -15.33 -46.25 -13.38
N GLU A 40 -15.55 -45.34 -14.33
CA GLU A 40 -15.63 -45.66 -15.74
C GLU A 40 -14.25 -45.97 -16.33
N GLY A 41 -14.15 -47.01 -17.16
CA GLY A 41 -12.93 -47.34 -17.91
C GLY A 41 -12.00 -48.34 -17.23
N VAL A 42 -12.32 -48.89 -16.05
CA VAL A 42 -11.48 -49.90 -15.37
C VAL A 42 -12.16 -51.28 -15.38
N ARG A 43 -11.45 -52.35 -15.84
CA ARG A 43 -11.89 -53.73 -15.66
C ARG A 43 -11.75 -54.11 -14.19
N GLY A 44 -12.84 -54.10 -13.41
CA GLY A 44 -12.87 -54.52 -12.01
C GLY A 44 -13.84 -53.71 -11.15
N PRO A 45 -13.91 -53.95 -9.82
CA PRO A 45 -14.79 -53.25 -8.89
C PRO A 45 -14.22 -51.87 -8.51
N GLY A 46 -13.88 -51.05 -9.51
CA GLY A 46 -13.45 -49.65 -9.28
C GLY A 46 -14.62 -48.84 -8.73
N VAL A 47 -14.39 -48.15 -7.60
CA VAL A 47 -15.36 -47.26 -6.98
C VAL A 47 -14.72 -45.88 -6.82
N GLU A 48 -15.53 -44.84 -7.07
CA GLU A 48 -15.20 -43.45 -6.73
C GLU A 48 -16.16 -42.95 -5.68
N TYR A 49 -15.69 -42.06 -4.84
CA TYR A 49 -16.47 -41.42 -3.78
C TYR A 49 -16.52 -39.91 -3.98
N LEU A 50 -17.70 -39.36 -3.71
CA LEU A 50 -17.87 -37.92 -3.55
C LEU A 50 -17.81 -37.61 -2.06
N ILE A 51 -16.76 -36.85 -1.65
CA ILE A 51 -16.56 -36.51 -0.25
C ILE A 51 -17.36 -35.25 0.09
N PRO A 52 -18.34 -35.30 1.02
CA PRO A 52 -19.07 -34.12 1.44
C PRO A 52 -18.13 -33.06 2.00
N GLY A 53 -18.24 -31.83 1.51
CA GLY A 53 -17.39 -30.72 1.99
C GLY A 53 -16.00 -30.64 1.38
N LEU A 54 -15.65 -31.47 0.39
CA LEU A 54 -14.33 -31.42 -0.26
C LEU A 54 -14.06 -30.06 -0.93
N HIS A 55 -15.10 -29.33 -1.34
CA HIS A 55 -14.94 -27.95 -1.85
C HIS A 55 -14.35 -26.99 -0.81
N ALA A 56 -14.59 -27.24 0.47
CA ALA A 56 -13.98 -26.46 1.56
C ALA A 56 -12.49 -26.84 1.82
N LEU A 57 -12.06 -28.02 1.29
CA LEU A 57 -10.69 -28.52 1.45
C LEU A 57 -9.87 -28.39 0.15
N ALA A 58 -10.53 -28.07 -0.97
CA ALA A 58 -9.92 -27.98 -2.31
C ALA A 58 -9.57 -26.56 -2.74
N GLU A 59 -9.78 -25.56 -1.91
CA GLU A 59 -9.01 -24.34 -2.11
C GLU A 59 -7.54 -24.73 -1.98
N PRO A 60 -6.69 -24.41 -2.98
CA PRO A 60 -5.27 -24.52 -2.76
C PRO A 60 -5.01 -23.59 -1.56
N ARG A 61 -4.90 -24.15 -0.37
CA ARG A 61 -4.14 -23.47 0.66
C ARG A 61 -2.79 -23.26 0.00
N VAL A 62 -2.56 -22.05 -0.50
CA VAL A 62 -1.21 -21.57 -0.67
C VAL A 62 -0.61 -21.87 0.69
N ALA A 63 0.12 -22.97 0.77
CA ALA A 63 0.94 -23.26 1.91
C ALA A 63 1.90 -22.07 1.91
N TYR A 64 1.59 -21.03 2.69
CA TYR A 64 2.61 -20.12 3.16
C TYR A 64 3.53 -21.03 3.96
N GLN A 65 4.49 -21.64 3.26
CA GLN A 65 5.68 -22.10 3.92
C GLN A 65 6.20 -20.86 4.58
N ASN A 66 6.02 -20.77 5.90
CA ASN A 66 6.65 -19.79 6.76
C ASN A 66 8.14 -20.10 6.75
N ASP A 67 8.74 -19.99 5.59
CA ASP A 67 10.17 -19.93 5.47
C ASP A 67 10.53 -18.51 5.92
N GLN A 68 11.13 -18.41 7.08
CA GLN A 68 11.60 -17.14 7.63
C GLN A 68 12.50 -16.41 6.63
N THR A 69 13.09 -17.15 5.71
CA THR A 69 13.86 -16.66 4.57
C THR A 69 12.98 -15.87 3.61
N ASP A 70 11.76 -16.35 3.30
CA ASP A 70 10.83 -15.66 2.40
C ASP A 70 10.31 -14.37 3.00
N ILE A 71 10.01 -14.35 4.31
CA ILE A 71 9.55 -13.14 5.01
C ILE A 71 10.66 -12.09 5.05
N ASN A 72 11.89 -12.48 5.37
CA ASN A 72 13.01 -11.55 5.39
C ASN A 72 13.33 -11.01 3.99
N GLN A 73 13.23 -11.84 2.96
CA GLN A 73 13.41 -11.44 1.58
C GLN A 73 12.29 -10.46 1.16
N PHE A 74 11.03 -10.74 1.52
CA PHE A 74 9.91 -9.85 1.29
C PHE A 74 10.10 -8.50 2.02
N MET A 75 10.46 -8.52 3.31
CA MET A 75 10.70 -7.29 4.08
C MET A 75 11.85 -6.46 3.50
N ASN A 76 12.87 -7.11 2.91
CA ASN A 76 13.97 -6.43 2.24
C ASN A 76 13.57 -5.69 0.95
N GLU A 77 12.38 -5.97 0.39
CA GLU A 77 11.85 -5.22 -0.75
C GLU A 77 11.31 -3.83 -0.37
N PHE A 78 11.11 -3.57 0.91
CA PHE A 78 10.51 -2.34 1.39
C PHE A 78 11.51 -1.46 2.13
N VAL A 79 11.17 -0.18 2.16
CA VAL A 79 11.80 0.83 3.01
C VAL A 79 10.70 1.50 3.82
N LEU A 80 11.00 1.83 5.06
CA LEU A 80 10.10 2.56 5.93
C LEU A 80 10.38 4.06 5.83
N ILE A 81 9.43 4.80 5.26
CA ILE A 81 9.52 6.26 5.14
C ILE A 81 8.91 6.90 6.38
N PRO A 82 9.65 7.79 7.08
CA PRO A 82 9.17 8.43 8.29
C PRO A 82 8.04 9.42 7.98
N GLY A 83 6.99 9.38 8.81
CA GLY A 83 5.85 10.27 8.73
C GLY A 83 5.76 11.17 9.97
N TYR A 84 5.56 12.46 9.72
CA TYR A 84 5.52 13.49 10.75
C TYR A 84 4.11 14.07 10.85
N SER A 85 3.57 14.09 12.08
CA SER A 85 2.29 14.75 12.37
C SER A 85 2.52 16.25 12.50
N VAL A 86 2.73 16.92 11.38
CA VAL A 86 2.88 18.38 11.33
C VAL A 86 1.50 18.98 11.10
N GLN A 87 1.02 19.80 12.02
CA GLN A 87 -0.17 20.59 11.75
C GLN A 87 0.21 21.69 10.75
N VAL A 88 -0.13 21.47 9.48
CA VAL A 88 -0.03 22.51 8.47
C VAL A 88 -1.25 23.41 8.60
N SER A 89 -1.25 24.29 9.60
CA SER A 89 -2.17 25.43 9.67
C SER A 89 -1.73 26.39 10.78
N ALA A 90 -1.69 27.64 10.42
CA ALA A 90 -1.69 28.87 11.22
C ALA A 90 -1.68 28.71 12.75
N GLY A 91 -0.52 28.95 13.36
CA GLY A 91 -0.46 29.29 14.77
C GLY A 91 0.46 28.41 15.61
N HIS A 92 1.58 29.00 15.98
CA HIS A 92 2.60 28.53 16.94
C HIS A 92 3.57 27.46 16.44
N GLY A 93 4.77 27.93 16.21
CA GLY A 93 6.04 27.34 15.95
C GLY A 93 6.21 25.86 16.22
N SER A 94 6.24 25.05 15.16
CA SER A 94 7.03 23.85 15.17
C SER A 94 8.10 24.00 14.10
N THR A 95 9.31 24.19 14.61
CA THR A 95 10.54 24.05 13.84
C THR A 95 10.43 22.87 12.89
N ALA A 96 11.01 23.04 11.72
CA ALA A 96 11.18 22.02 10.71
C ALA A 96 11.40 20.64 11.31
N MET A 97 10.99 19.62 10.60
CA MET A 97 11.15 18.17 10.90
C MET A 97 12.52 17.76 11.48
N GLU A 98 13.51 18.68 11.54
CA GLU A 98 14.77 18.51 12.25
C GLU A 98 14.53 18.54 13.76
N GLY A 99 14.74 17.37 14.40
CA GLY A 99 14.56 17.19 15.85
C GLY A 99 13.19 16.64 16.27
N MET A 100 12.24 16.46 15.35
CA MET A 100 10.98 15.78 15.63
C MET A 100 11.11 14.27 15.45
N GLU A 101 10.60 13.50 16.39
CA GLU A 101 10.47 12.05 16.18
C GLU A 101 9.31 11.74 15.22
N PRO A 102 9.48 10.78 14.29
CA PRO A 102 8.41 10.35 13.42
C PRO A 102 7.23 9.79 14.22
N SER A 103 6.02 10.22 13.91
CA SER A 103 4.81 9.71 14.56
C SER A 103 4.42 8.31 14.07
N ARG A 104 4.76 7.97 12.83
CA ARG A 104 4.53 6.66 12.20
C ARG A 104 5.45 6.46 11.00
N PHE A 105 5.48 5.23 10.47
CA PHE A 105 6.24 4.89 9.26
C PHE A 105 5.31 4.24 8.25
N LEU A 106 5.53 4.55 6.96
CA LEU A 106 4.84 3.89 5.86
C LEU A 106 5.84 3.11 5.01
N ALA A 107 5.44 1.89 4.61
CA ALA A 107 6.27 1.02 3.79
C ALA A 107 6.10 1.33 2.30
N TYR A 108 7.22 1.59 1.63
CA TYR A 108 7.28 1.78 0.19
C TYR A 108 8.22 0.78 -0.45
N ARG A 109 7.88 0.29 -1.65
CA ARG A 109 8.77 -0.65 -2.37
C ARG A 109 10.04 0.04 -2.84
N LYS A 110 11.22 -0.52 -2.53
CA LYS A 110 12.52 -0.04 -3.02
C LYS A 110 12.56 0.05 -4.54
N LYS A 111 11.89 -0.88 -5.25
CA LYS A 111 11.76 -0.84 -6.70
C LYS A 111 11.07 0.43 -7.21
N TRP A 112 10.05 0.92 -6.49
CA TRP A 112 9.37 2.18 -6.83
C TRP A 112 10.30 3.38 -6.62
N LEU A 113 11.03 3.44 -5.50
CA LEU A 113 11.99 4.51 -5.26
C LEU A 113 13.05 4.55 -6.36
N LYS A 114 13.62 3.38 -6.70
CA LYS A 114 14.61 3.26 -7.77
C LYS A 114 14.07 3.71 -9.13
N TYR A 115 12.84 3.29 -9.48
CA TYR A 115 12.18 3.72 -10.72
C TYR A 115 12.00 5.24 -10.80
N ARG A 116 11.68 5.87 -9.66
CA ARG A 116 11.47 7.33 -9.56
C ARG A 116 12.77 8.11 -9.34
N GLY A 117 13.89 7.44 -9.13
CA GLY A 117 15.18 8.05 -8.82
C GLY A 117 15.20 8.76 -7.46
N PHE A 118 14.49 8.20 -6.46
CA PHE A 118 14.43 8.76 -5.10
C PHE A 118 15.42 8.05 -4.18
N GLY A 119 16.15 8.83 -3.37
CA GLY A 119 16.90 8.32 -2.24
C GLY A 119 15.97 8.01 -1.04
N GLU A 120 16.23 6.92 -0.34
CA GLU A 120 15.41 6.52 0.81
C GLU A 120 15.39 7.60 1.91
N LYS A 121 16.53 8.26 2.13
CA LYS A 121 16.71 9.30 3.15
C LYS A 121 16.12 10.66 2.77
N ASP A 122 15.78 10.81 1.49
CA ASP A 122 15.27 12.08 0.96
C ASP A 122 13.74 12.17 1.06
N LEU A 123 13.08 11.08 1.45
CA LEU A 123 11.62 11.03 1.50
C LEU A 123 11.12 11.17 2.93
N VAL A 124 10.08 11.98 3.07
CA VAL A 124 9.30 12.09 4.30
C VAL A 124 7.82 12.13 3.96
N ILE A 125 6.99 11.82 4.96
CA ILE A 125 5.53 11.83 4.82
C ILE A 125 4.94 12.86 5.77
N VAL A 126 3.94 13.59 5.27
CA VAL A 126 3.06 14.44 6.06
C VAL A 126 1.62 14.23 5.63
N TRP A 127 0.67 14.62 6.47
CA TRP A 127 -0.76 14.58 6.17
C TRP A 127 -1.26 15.99 5.90
N ALA A 128 -1.95 16.13 4.77
CA ALA A 128 -2.54 17.40 4.38
C ALA A 128 -3.62 17.83 5.37
N LYS A 129 -3.70 19.13 5.65
CA LYS A 129 -4.78 19.70 6.45
C LYS A 129 -5.40 20.90 5.73
N GLY A 130 -6.72 20.95 5.75
CA GLY A 130 -7.49 21.99 5.06
C GLY A 130 -7.79 21.66 3.61
N ASP A 131 -8.39 22.60 2.93
CA ASP A 131 -9.01 22.46 1.61
C ASP A 131 -8.36 23.33 0.52
N SER A 132 -7.29 24.07 0.86
CA SER A 132 -6.69 25.06 -0.07
C SER A 132 -6.12 24.45 -1.36
N MET A 133 -5.86 23.15 -1.38
CA MET A 133 -5.33 22.44 -2.55
C MET A 133 -6.36 21.52 -3.21
N GLU A 134 -7.64 21.61 -2.84
CA GLU A 134 -8.70 20.88 -3.54
C GLU A 134 -8.90 21.40 -4.96
N PRO A 135 -9.25 20.53 -5.91
CA PRO A 135 -9.53 19.09 -5.77
C PRO A 135 -8.27 18.19 -5.84
N THR A 136 -7.07 18.75 -5.95
CA THR A 136 -5.83 17.97 -6.14
C THR A 136 -5.46 17.24 -4.85
N ILE A 137 -5.47 17.93 -3.73
CA ILE A 137 -5.15 17.40 -2.40
C ILE A 137 -6.31 17.74 -1.46
N HIS A 138 -6.86 16.71 -0.79
CA HIS A 138 -7.93 16.86 0.19
C HIS A 138 -7.38 16.81 1.62
N ASN A 139 -8.21 17.21 2.55
CA ASN A 139 -7.90 17.07 3.97
C ASN A 139 -7.59 15.60 4.30
N ASN A 140 -6.56 15.36 5.11
CA ASN A 140 -6.02 14.05 5.50
C ASN A 140 -5.33 13.23 4.38
N ASP A 141 -5.25 13.71 3.15
CA ASP A 141 -4.42 13.05 2.14
C ASP A 141 -2.99 12.85 2.63
N THR A 142 -2.41 11.69 2.34
CA THR A 142 -1.02 11.37 2.65
C THR A 142 -0.11 11.90 1.56
N LEU A 143 0.84 12.77 1.91
CA LEU A 143 1.79 13.38 0.98
C LEU A 143 3.19 12.81 1.18
N VAL A 144 3.79 12.28 0.11
CA VAL A 144 5.22 11.95 0.09
C VAL A 144 5.98 13.15 -0.45
N ILE A 145 6.93 13.63 0.33
CA ILE A 145 7.75 14.80 0.02
C ILE A 145 9.18 14.34 -0.22
N ASN A 146 9.78 14.81 -1.32
CA ASN A 146 11.21 14.64 -1.55
C ASN A 146 11.94 15.90 -1.09
N THR A 147 12.65 15.79 0.02
CA THR A 147 13.36 16.89 0.69
C THR A 147 14.68 17.27 0.01
N SER A 148 15.20 16.44 -0.90
CA SER A 148 16.35 16.80 -1.72
C SER A 148 15.99 17.73 -2.89
N ARG A 149 14.70 17.80 -3.23
CA ARG A 149 14.19 18.66 -4.32
C ARG A 149 13.73 20.02 -3.78
N LYS A 150 14.70 20.86 -3.42
CA LYS A 150 14.45 22.19 -2.85
C LYS A 150 14.38 23.32 -3.89
N LYS A 151 14.75 23.06 -5.15
CA LYS A 151 14.64 24.05 -6.22
C LYS A 151 13.23 24.05 -6.77
N PRO A 152 12.51 25.19 -6.70
CA PRO A 152 11.18 25.28 -7.29
C PRO A 152 11.16 24.96 -8.78
N LEU A 153 10.14 24.25 -9.22
CA LEU A 153 9.88 23.95 -10.62
C LEU A 153 8.47 24.42 -10.97
N ASP A 154 8.34 25.03 -12.12
CA ASP A 154 7.08 25.60 -12.58
C ASP A 154 5.96 24.53 -12.64
N GLY A 155 4.79 24.89 -12.11
CA GLY A 155 3.61 24.01 -12.07
C GLY A 155 3.67 22.86 -11.07
N GLN A 156 4.77 22.67 -10.35
CA GLN A 156 4.91 21.59 -9.37
C GLN A 156 4.43 22.01 -7.98
N ILE A 157 4.06 21.03 -7.16
CA ILE A 157 3.58 21.24 -5.79
C ILE A 157 4.72 21.06 -4.81
N PHE A 158 4.86 22.03 -3.91
CA PHE A 158 5.89 22.02 -2.88
C PHE A 158 5.29 22.23 -1.50
N VAL A 159 5.98 21.66 -0.50
CA VAL A 159 5.80 22.08 0.88
C VAL A 159 6.78 23.22 1.15
N ILE A 160 6.24 24.33 1.60
CA ILE A 160 6.95 25.59 1.79
C ILE A 160 6.75 26.01 3.24
N ARG A 161 7.82 26.42 3.89
CA ARG A 161 7.77 27.07 5.21
C ARG A 161 7.83 28.56 5.03
N PHE A 162 6.91 29.20 5.72
CA PHE A 162 6.91 30.65 5.95
C PHE A 162 6.73 30.89 7.44
N GLU A 163 7.69 31.49 8.07
CA GLU A 163 7.77 31.59 9.54
C GLU A 163 7.58 30.22 10.19
N ASP A 164 6.61 30.09 11.07
CA ASP A 164 6.26 28.84 11.78
C ASP A 164 5.20 27.99 11.06
N SER A 165 4.80 28.39 9.85
CA SER A 165 3.71 27.72 9.12
C SER A 165 4.27 26.91 7.95
N LEU A 166 3.71 25.69 7.76
CA LEU A 166 3.95 24.88 6.56
C LEU A 166 2.74 25.00 5.62
N TRP A 167 3.03 25.34 4.39
CA TRP A 167 2.04 25.47 3.32
C TRP A 167 2.30 24.45 2.23
N VAL A 168 1.23 23.89 1.68
CA VAL A 168 1.28 23.11 0.45
C VAL A 168 0.74 24.01 -0.66
N LYS A 169 1.55 24.30 -1.66
CA LYS A 169 1.18 25.19 -2.76
C LYS A 169 1.79 24.71 -4.07
N ARG A 170 1.11 25.04 -5.16
CA ARG A 170 1.67 24.93 -6.50
C ARG A 170 2.51 26.18 -6.76
N VAL A 171 3.72 25.96 -7.26
CA VAL A 171 4.63 27.07 -7.56
C VAL A 171 4.56 27.39 -9.04
N GLN A 172 4.33 28.66 -9.37
CA GLN A 172 4.52 29.21 -10.70
C GLN A 172 5.74 30.14 -10.68
N ILE A 173 6.64 29.93 -11.64
CA ILE A 173 7.87 30.73 -11.73
C ILE A 173 7.64 31.86 -12.73
N ARG A 174 7.92 33.11 -12.32
CA ARG A 174 7.94 34.31 -13.17
C ARG A 174 9.36 34.90 -13.22
N ALA A 175 9.58 35.83 -14.10
CA ALA A 175 10.92 36.42 -14.31
C ALA A 175 11.56 36.95 -13.01
N ASN A 176 10.77 37.63 -12.15
CA ASN A 176 11.26 38.25 -10.92
C ASN A 176 10.48 37.84 -9.66
N SER A 177 9.64 36.81 -9.74
CA SER A 177 8.82 36.38 -8.62
C SER A 177 8.45 34.90 -8.70
N TRP A 178 8.08 34.33 -7.57
CA TRP A 178 7.30 33.11 -7.49
C TRP A 178 5.86 33.44 -7.19
N VAL A 179 4.93 32.69 -7.75
CA VAL A 179 3.53 32.75 -7.38
C VAL A 179 3.16 31.44 -6.73
N LEU A 180 2.73 31.52 -5.48
CA LEU A 180 2.19 30.38 -4.74
C LEU A 180 0.69 30.30 -5.00
N ILE A 181 0.29 29.22 -5.67
CA ILE A 181 -1.07 29.00 -6.11
C ILE A 181 -1.70 27.90 -5.24
N SER A 182 -2.88 28.21 -4.74
CA SER A 182 -3.81 27.23 -4.19
C SER A 182 -4.59 26.62 -5.35
N ASP A 183 -4.74 25.30 -5.42
CA ASP A 183 -5.55 24.68 -6.47
C ASP A 183 -7.05 24.94 -6.25
N ASN A 184 -7.45 25.29 -5.02
CA ASN A 184 -8.79 25.77 -4.71
C ASN A 184 -8.90 27.27 -5.02
N ALA A 185 -9.75 27.60 -5.98
CA ALA A 185 -9.94 28.96 -6.48
C ALA A 185 -10.49 29.97 -5.43
N LEU A 186 -10.99 29.48 -4.28
CA LEU A 186 -11.39 30.33 -3.17
C LEU A 186 -10.22 31.04 -2.49
N TYR A 187 -9.01 30.55 -2.70
CA TYR A 187 -7.79 31.09 -2.10
C TYR A 187 -7.01 31.89 -3.16
N PRO A 188 -6.81 33.19 -2.97
CA PRO A 188 -6.07 34.01 -3.93
C PRO A 188 -4.60 33.56 -4.00
N PRO A 189 -3.96 33.66 -5.17
CA PRO A 189 -2.54 33.38 -5.30
C PRO A 189 -1.70 34.42 -4.53
N ILE A 190 -0.54 33.99 -4.02
CA ILE A 190 0.39 34.82 -3.27
C ILE A 190 1.63 35.02 -4.13
N GLU A 191 1.92 36.26 -4.52
CA GLU A 191 3.12 36.59 -5.24
C GLU A 191 4.25 36.93 -4.27
N ILE A 192 5.41 36.25 -4.43
CA ILE A 192 6.61 36.43 -3.62
C ILE A 192 7.70 37.00 -4.52
N LYS A 193 8.06 38.24 -4.30
CA LYS A 193 9.14 38.90 -5.05
C LYS A 193 10.50 38.29 -4.72
N HIS A 194 11.45 38.46 -5.61
CA HIS A 194 12.81 37.90 -5.46
C HIS A 194 13.47 38.29 -4.11
N GLU A 195 13.24 39.53 -3.66
CA GLU A 195 13.77 40.05 -2.41
C GLU A 195 13.18 39.39 -1.16
N GLU A 196 11.97 38.86 -1.28
CA GLU A 196 11.22 38.25 -0.19
C GLU A 196 11.42 36.72 -0.11
N GLN A 197 12.05 36.13 -1.14
CA GLN A 197 12.22 34.67 -1.23
C GLN A 197 13.03 34.06 -0.09
N SER A 198 13.93 34.86 0.50
CA SER A 198 14.72 34.43 1.67
C SER A 198 13.88 34.15 2.93
N ASN A 199 12.66 34.71 2.99
CA ASN A 199 11.73 34.49 4.11
C ASN A 199 10.96 33.16 4.00
N PHE A 200 11.10 32.49 2.85
CA PHE A 200 10.43 31.23 2.56
C PHE A 200 11.46 30.11 2.42
N GLU A 201 11.22 29.01 3.10
CA GLU A 201 12.03 27.80 2.93
C GLU A 201 11.25 26.75 2.13
N ILE A 202 11.83 26.28 1.03
CA ILE A 202 11.31 25.10 0.32
C ILE A 202 11.73 23.86 1.11
N VAL A 203 10.77 23.22 1.77
CA VAL A 203 10.99 21.98 2.51
C VAL A 203 11.22 20.81 1.54
N GLY A 204 10.43 20.75 0.47
CA GLY A 204 10.58 19.74 -0.56
C GLY A 204 9.42 19.68 -1.53
N GLN A 205 9.61 18.90 -2.61
CA GLN A 205 8.58 18.67 -3.63
C GLN A 205 7.64 17.55 -3.20
N VAL A 206 6.33 17.76 -3.34
CA VAL A 206 5.33 16.68 -3.23
C VAL A 206 5.48 15.77 -4.46
N VAL A 207 5.80 14.49 -4.25
CA VAL A 207 6.11 13.54 -5.31
C VAL A 207 5.10 12.40 -5.44
N ASN A 208 4.25 12.23 -4.43
CA ASN A 208 3.15 11.27 -4.43
C ASN A 208 2.06 11.73 -3.45
N ILE A 209 0.83 11.39 -3.78
CA ILE A 209 -0.36 11.62 -2.97
C ILE A 209 -1.11 10.31 -2.88
N SER A 210 -1.48 9.90 -1.66
CA SER A 210 -2.40 8.79 -1.43
C SER A 210 -3.66 9.33 -0.76
N LYS A 211 -4.81 8.93 -1.27
CA LYS A 211 -6.13 9.40 -0.83
C LYS A 211 -6.88 8.29 -0.13
N ASP A 212 -7.47 8.60 1.01
CA ASP A 212 -8.49 7.77 1.63
C ASP A 212 -9.87 8.26 1.14
N ILE A 213 -10.68 7.33 0.65
CA ILE A 213 -12.00 7.62 0.05
C ILE A 213 -13.15 6.92 0.77
N GLY A 214 -12.90 6.42 1.96
CA GLY A 214 -13.80 5.54 2.72
C GLY A 214 -14.45 6.16 3.95
N ASP A 215 -14.49 7.48 4.12
CA ASP A 215 -15.14 8.17 5.24
C ASP A 215 -16.61 8.50 4.95
#